data_299cd07cf86d56abc9bca10cd49b929f
#
_entry.id   299cd07cf86d56abc9bca10cd49b929f
#
_cell.length_a   1.000
_cell.length_b   1.000
_cell.length_c   1.000
_cell.angle_alpha   90.00
_cell.angle_beta   90.00
_cell.angle_gamma   90.00
#
_symmetry.space_group_name_H-M   'P 1'
#
loop_
_entity.id
_entity.type
_entity.pdbx_description
1 polymer ?
#
loop_
_entity_poly.entity_id
_entity_poly.type
_entity_poly.pdbx_seq_one_letter_code
_entity_poly.pdbx_strand_id
1 'polypeptide(L)'
;MRVKHLDISNHKIWKDKNIKPEAKEIYAYLFAEGFERTISHISIGRIQRELKSITNIGFRNNLKILEKNKYLVYKEYDTGLYKYHIY
;
A
#
# COMPACT_ATOMS: atom_id res chain seq x y z
N MET A 1 7.26 -2.96 16.76
CA MET A 1 7.41 -2.44 16.73
C MET A 1 7.51 -1.23 16.10
N ARG A 2 7.79 -0.32 16.31
CA ARG A 2 7.84 0.87 15.90
C ARG A 2 8.91 1.17 15.00
N VAL A 3 9.91 0.45 14.88
CA VAL A 3 11.01 0.55 13.94
C VAL A 3 10.52 0.68 12.51
N LYS A 4 9.48 -0.04 12.17
CA LYS A 4 8.94 0.01 10.82
C LYS A 4 8.45 1.37 10.42
N HIS A 5 7.89 2.10 11.34
CA HIS A 5 7.38 3.42 11.03
C HIS A 5 8.52 4.39 10.76
N LEU A 6 9.59 4.24 11.50
CA LEU A 6 10.76 5.08 11.29
C LEU A 6 11.35 4.83 9.92
N ASP A 7 11.42 3.57 9.52
CA ASP A 7 11.96 3.22 8.21
C ASP A 7 11.15 3.82 7.09
N ILE A 8 9.82 3.76 7.17
CA ILE A 8 9.00 4.29 6.09
C ILE A 8 9.11 5.80 6.00
N SER A 9 9.38 6.49 7.09
CA SER A 9 9.49 7.94 7.05
C SER A 9 10.69 8.41 6.24
N ASN A 10 11.68 7.53 6.03
CA ASN A 10 12.85 7.84 5.22
C ASN A 10 12.79 7.18 3.85
N HIS A 11 11.70 6.55 3.52
CA HIS A 11 11.58 5.81 2.28
C HIS A 11 11.56 6.76 1.08
N LYS A 12 12.18 6.32 -0.01
CA LYS A 12 12.26 7.14 -1.22
C LYS A 12 10.91 7.52 -1.80
N ILE A 13 9.87 6.77 -1.48
CA ILE A 13 8.54 7.04 -2.02
C ILE A 13 8.05 8.44 -1.69
N TRP A 14 8.46 8.98 -0.54
CA TRP A 14 8.02 10.32 -0.14
C TRP A 14 8.53 11.41 -1.06
N LYS A 15 9.62 11.14 -1.77
CA LYS A 15 10.21 12.10 -2.71
C LYS A 15 9.89 11.77 -4.16
N ASP A 16 9.16 10.72 -4.40
CA ASP A 16 8.87 10.27 -5.77
C ASP A 16 7.72 11.07 -6.34
N LYS A 17 8.01 11.88 -7.35
CA LYS A 17 7.02 12.76 -7.96
C LYS A 17 6.03 12.01 -8.84
N ASN A 18 6.32 10.77 -9.20
CA ASN A 18 5.41 9.98 -10.01
C ASN A 18 4.31 9.33 -9.18
N ILE A 19 4.39 9.45 -7.86
CA ILE A 19 3.44 8.81 -6.96
C ILE A 19 2.60 9.88 -6.27
N LYS A 20 1.28 9.77 -6.42
CA LYS A 20 0.36 10.73 -5.80
C LYS A 20 0.39 10.60 -4.28
N PRO A 21 0.06 11.67 -3.56
CA PRO A 21 0.01 11.59 -2.09
C PRO A 21 -0.89 10.49 -1.57
N GLU A 22 -2.05 10.25 -2.21
CA GLU A 22 -2.95 9.19 -1.77
C GLU A 22 -2.29 7.82 -1.90
N ALA A 23 -1.56 7.59 -3.00
CA ALA A 23 -0.85 6.33 -3.18
C ALA A 23 0.26 6.17 -2.15
N LYS A 24 0.93 7.25 -1.79
CA LYS A 24 1.95 7.19 -0.75
C LYS A 24 1.37 6.79 0.60
N GLU A 25 0.20 7.31 0.93
CA GLU A 25 -0.47 6.94 2.18
C GLU A 25 -0.85 5.47 2.20
N ILE A 26 -1.39 5.00 1.08
CA ILE A 26 -1.75 3.58 0.97
C ILE A 26 -0.49 2.73 1.12
N TYR A 27 0.57 3.11 0.43
CA TYR A 27 1.82 2.36 0.51
C TYR A 27 2.37 2.33 1.94
N ALA A 28 2.32 3.46 2.64
CA ALA A 28 2.80 3.51 4.00
C ALA A 28 2.02 2.56 4.90
N TYR A 29 0.71 2.51 4.73
CA TYR A 29 -0.12 1.60 5.50
C TYR A 29 0.22 0.14 5.19
N LEU A 30 0.32 -0.19 3.91
CA LEU A 30 0.66 -1.55 3.50
C LEU A 30 2.05 -1.96 3.94
N PHE A 31 2.99 -1.03 3.88
CA PHE A 31 4.35 -1.27 4.32
C PHE A 31 4.38 -1.64 5.80
N ALA A 32 3.66 -0.89 6.62
CA ALA A 32 3.63 -1.16 8.04
C ALA A 32 3.01 -2.51 8.36
N GLU A 33 1.98 -2.91 7.60
CA GLU A 33 1.31 -4.18 7.83
C GLU A 33 2.08 -5.36 7.28
N GLY A 34 2.75 -5.17 6.16
CA GLY A 34 3.38 -6.27 5.44
C GLY A 34 4.89 -6.35 5.51
N PHE A 35 5.52 -5.43 6.21
CA PHE A 35 6.96 -5.42 6.30
C PHE A 35 7.48 -6.74 6.89
N GLU A 36 8.53 -7.25 6.33
CA GLU A 36 9.15 -8.51 6.76
C GLU A 36 8.34 -9.75 6.40
N ARG A 37 7.31 -9.62 5.59
CA ARG A 37 6.52 -10.78 5.18
C ARG A 37 6.68 -11.03 3.70
N THR A 38 6.69 -12.30 3.33
CA THR A 38 6.75 -12.68 1.93
C THR A 38 5.46 -12.30 1.23
N ILE A 39 4.33 -12.58 1.86
CA ILE A 39 3.02 -12.24 1.32
C ILE A 39 2.14 -11.78 2.47
N SER A 40 1.44 -10.71 2.25
CA SER A 40 0.49 -10.19 3.22
C SER A 40 -0.88 -10.06 2.56
N HIS A 41 -1.91 -9.99 3.39
CA HIS A 41 -3.28 -9.91 2.92
C HIS A 41 -3.94 -8.68 3.50
N ILE A 42 -4.81 -8.06 2.68
CA ILE A 42 -5.55 -6.89 3.14
C ILE A 42 -6.91 -6.86 2.44
N SER A 43 -7.92 -6.37 3.14
CA SER A 43 -9.21 -6.13 2.52
C SER A 43 -9.41 -4.65 2.33
N ILE A 44 -10.16 -4.29 1.28
CA ILE A 44 -10.42 -2.89 1.03
C ILE A 44 -11.25 -2.28 2.15
N GLY A 45 -12.12 -3.07 2.77
CA GLY A 45 -12.90 -2.58 3.90
C GLY A 45 -12.04 -2.15 5.07
N ARG A 46 -10.97 -2.89 5.31
CA ARG A 46 -10.04 -2.53 6.39
C ARG A 46 -9.31 -1.23 6.06
N ILE A 47 -8.87 -1.09 4.81
CA ILE A 47 -8.20 0.14 4.38
C ILE A 47 -9.14 1.32 4.54
N GLN A 48 -10.41 1.15 4.17
CA GLN A 48 -11.36 2.25 4.23
C GLN A 48 -11.68 2.68 5.66
N ARG A 49 -11.54 1.77 6.61
CA ARG A 49 -11.72 2.16 8.01
C ARG A 49 -10.57 3.02 8.51
N GLU A 50 -9.37 2.78 7.97
CA GLU A 50 -8.19 3.51 8.40
C GLU A 50 -7.97 4.77 7.59
N LEU A 51 -8.22 4.70 6.29
CA LEU A 51 -8.02 5.81 5.37
C LEU A 51 -9.37 6.15 4.75
N LYS A 52 -10.15 6.94 5.47
CA LYS A 52 -11.58 7.09 5.19
C LYS A 52 -11.94 7.67 3.84
N SER A 53 -11.04 8.40 3.23
CA SER A 53 -11.32 9.02 1.95
C SER A 53 -11.09 8.09 0.75
N ILE A 54 -10.64 6.87 0.99
CA ILE A 54 -10.30 5.95 -0.09
C ILE A 54 -11.55 5.28 -0.64
N THR A 55 -11.74 5.37 -1.96
CA THR A 55 -12.82 4.64 -2.64
C THR A 55 -12.27 3.32 -3.18
N ASN A 56 -13.18 2.41 -3.56
CA ASN A 56 -12.78 1.14 -4.15
C ASN A 56 -11.96 1.35 -5.42
N ILE A 57 -12.44 2.23 -6.29
CA ILE A 57 -11.75 2.51 -7.55
C ILE A 57 -10.42 3.19 -7.28
N GLY A 58 -10.41 4.14 -6.36
CA GLY A 58 -9.18 4.84 -6.00
C GLY A 58 -8.13 3.90 -5.45
N PHE A 59 -8.55 2.96 -4.60
CA PHE A 59 -7.61 1.99 -4.04
C PHE A 59 -6.97 1.14 -5.15
N ARG A 60 -7.80 0.61 -6.05
CA ARG A 60 -7.28 -0.20 -7.14
C ARG A 60 -6.33 0.57 -8.04
N ASN A 61 -6.71 1.81 -8.37
CA ASN A 61 -5.87 2.63 -9.23
C ASN A 61 -4.53 2.94 -8.57
N ASN A 62 -4.53 3.19 -7.28
CA ASN A 62 -3.30 3.48 -6.57
C ASN A 62 -2.40 2.24 -6.46
N LEU A 63 -3.00 1.06 -6.29
CA LEU A 63 -2.21 -0.16 -6.31
C LEU A 63 -1.52 -0.34 -7.68
N LYS A 64 -2.23 -0.04 -8.76
CA LYS A 64 -1.64 -0.14 -10.09
C LYS A 64 -0.46 0.81 -10.25
N ILE A 65 -0.59 2.03 -9.75
CA ILE A 65 0.47 3.00 -9.81
C ILE A 65 1.69 2.50 -9.03
N LEU A 66 1.46 1.98 -7.83
CA LEU A 66 2.55 1.48 -7.01
C LEU A 66 3.24 0.28 -7.66
N GLU A 67 2.47 -0.61 -8.27
CA GLU A 67 3.06 -1.77 -8.94
C GLU A 67 3.85 -1.35 -10.17
N LYS A 68 3.31 -0.43 -10.96
CA LYS A 68 3.98 0.07 -12.16
C LYS A 68 5.33 0.69 -11.80
N ASN A 69 5.41 1.34 -10.66
CA ASN A 69 6.63 1.99 -10.23
C ASN A 69 7.49 1.09 -9.33
N LYS A 70 7.15 -0.20 -9.26
CA LYS A 70 7.97 -1.22 -8.61
C LYS A 70 8.12 -1.09 -7.11
N TYR A 71 7.07 -0.57 -6.46
CA TYR A 71 7.05 -0.51 -5.00
C TYR A 71 6.47 -1.78 -4.39
N LEU A 72 5.55 -2.44 -5.10
CA LEU A 72 4.97 -3.69 -4.64
C LEU A 72 4.41 -4.47 -5.82
N VAL A 73 4.03 -5.72 -5.56
CA VAL A 73 3.22 -6.49 -6.48
C VAL A 73 1.97 -6.91 -5.72
N TYR A 74 0.88 -7.10 -6.41
CA TYR A 74 -0.37 -7.44 -5.75
C TYR A 74 -1.26 -8.29 -6.66
N LYS A 75 -2.24 -8.94 -6.03
CA LYS A 75 -3.25 -9.67 -6.75
C LYS A 75 -4.55 -9.63 -5.96
N GLU A 76 -5.65 -9.33 -6.63
CA GLU A 76 -6.97 -9.41 -6.02
C GLU A 76 -7.44 -10.86 -6.19
N TYR A 77 -7.54 -11.61 -5.11
CA TYR A 77 -7.89 -13.02 -5.19
C TYR A 77 -9.36 -13.29 -4.91
N ASP A 78 -10.06 -12.29 -4.39
CA ASP A 78 -11.50 -12.32 -4.23
C ASP A 78 -11.94 -10.88 -4.23
N THR A 79 -13.21 -10.62 -4.43
CA THR A 79 -13.68 -9.24 -4.52
C THR A 79 -13.31 -8.47 -3.25
N GLY A 80 -12.49 -7.44 -3.43
CA GLY A 80 -12.07 -6.59 -2.32
C GLY A 80 -11.00 -7.18 -1.41
N LEU A 81 -10.48 -8.37 -1.74
CA LEU A 81 -9.44 -9.02 -0.93
C LEU A 81 -8.17 -9.15 -1.75
N TYR A 82 -7.08 -8.68 -1.20
CA TYR A 82 -5.81 -8.58 -1.93
C TYR A 82 -4.69 -9.28 -1.21
N LYS A 83 -3.82 -9.91 -2.02
CA LYS A 83 -2.52 -10.37 -1.54
C LYS A 83 -1.50 -9.40 -2.10
N TYR A 84 -0.47 -9.10 -1.34
CA TYR A 84 0.57 -8.20 -1.82
C TYR A 84 1.92 -8.53 -1.21
N HIS A 85 2.95 -8.08 -1.90
CA HIS A 85 4.32 -8.24 -1.43
C HIS A 85 5.06 -6.93 -1.69
N ILE A 86 5.69 -6.40 -0.67
CA ILE A 86 6.49 -5.18 -0.76
C ILE A 86 7.88 -5.54 -1.25
N TYR A 87 8.37 -4.81 -2.22
CA TYR A 87 9.74 -5.04 -2.72
C TYR A 87 10.79 -4.62 -1.69
#